data_2d9e90300593076313bc37931af6f5e4
#
_entry.id   2d9e90300593076313bc37931af6f5e4
#
_cell.length_a   1.000
_cell.length_b   1.000
_cell.length_c   1.000
_cell.angle_alpha   90.00
_cell.angle_beta   90.00
_cell.angle_gamma   90.00
#
_symmetry.space_group_name_H-M   'P 1'
#
loop_
_entity.id
_entity.type
_entity.pdbx_description
1 polymer ?
#
loop_
_entity_poly.entity_id
_entity_poly.type
_entity_poly.pdbx_seq_one_letter_code
_entity_poly.pdbx_strand_id
1 'polypeptide(L)'
;MSDRSDPSRSTPASGPTADEAPGGVRLDRRRFIGAAATAGFGAAFAGAAVAPEARAGVEFPREQGFVNFGGGGSEFGAVCRSENDLYDCEVEGELPADLDGIFFRVGPDPQYPKPPQYTHDIPFDGEGHLSMFRIQNGHVDFRSRYARTQRWKAQHAARRSLFGMYRNPFTDDPSVKGLSRGTANTQIFYHHGKLLAMKEDSPPVALNPLTLETVDDYYTFGGGLQGQTFTAHPKIDPLTGELVAFGYEAKGLATNDVFVFSADRTGKVNWSAWIKVPYAGMVHDFGVTQKHVLFYVCPLATNMQLLHEGGPHFMWDSTLPTWLGVMHRGGDGRDIRWFKGPGYMCTHTMGAWNEGDRIYWDMDGGDSNQFPFFPQLHEKWDPVKAAGRVMRFTVNLSNRRQKTYGIENLYPGVSGALSRQDDRYHTVPYRYGYLLSSDRTTGSRWAMFDHRTRTASFYSPGRGTSLAEMCFVPRHKGAPEGDGYLIGVASRLSESGRSDLILVDTRHLDAGPIATVKMPYRVHGQIHGFWVPGEELPA
;
A
#
# COMPACT_ATOMS: atom_id res chain seq x y z
N MET A 1 9.92 56.64 63.87
CA MET A 1 11.36 56.90 64.11
C MET A 1 11.99 56.22 62.89
N SER A 2 12.25 57.02 61.90
CA SER A 2 13.51 57.68 61.47
C SER A 2 14.49 56.59 60.93
N ASP A 3 15.10 56.65 59.83
CA ASP A 3 15.40 57.75 58.91
C ASP A 3 16.02 57.17 57.61
N ARG A 4 15.72 57.78 56.52
CA ARG A 4 16.47 58.10 55.29
C ARG A 4 17.85 57.45 55.06
N SER A 5 18.16 57.00 53.86
CA SER A 5 18.69 57.80 52.75
C SER A 5 19.09 56.96 51.52
N ASP A 6 18.63 57.37 50.34
CA ASP A 6 19.22 57.21 49.01
C ASP A 6 20.34 58.31 48.88
N PRO A 7 21.30 58.31 47.94
CA PRO A 7 21.34 57.77 46.58
C PRO A 7 22.74 57.31 46.07
N SER A 8 22.86 56.69 44.95
CA SER A 8 23.59 57.17 43.76
C SER A 8 23.96 56.03 42.74
N ARG A 9 23.52 56.26 41.55
CA ARG A 9 24.07 55.95 40.19
C ARG A 9 25.34 55.09 40.11
N SER A 10 25.23 54.02 39.27
CA SER A 10 26.23 53.70 38.25
C SER A 10 25.65 52.85 37.15
N THR A 11 26.05 53.14 35.94
CA THR A 11 25.74 52.79 34.60
C THR A 11 25.84 51.27 34.26
N PRO A 12 25.27 50.83 33.12
CA PRO A 12 24.92 49.41 32.86
C PRO A 12 26.09 48.60 32.32
N ALA A 13 26.20 47.38 32.79
CA ALA A 13 27.03 46.33 32.19
C ALA A 13 26.19 45.51 31.23
N SER A 14 26.75 45.32 30.04
CA SER A 14 26.27 44.51 28.94
C SER A 14 25.86 43.11 29.38
N GLY A 15 24.61 42.71 29.05
CA GLY A 15 24.14 41.35 29.20
C GLY A 15 24.74 40.44 28.13
N PRO A 16 24.89 39.15 28.41
CA PRO A 16 25.39 38.21 27.46
C PRO A 16 24.34 37.90 26.40
N THR A 17 24.82 37.76 25.19
CA THR A 17 24.14 37.31 23.97
C THR A 17 23.39 36.01 24.18
N ALA A 18 22.21 35.93 23.58
CA ALA A 18 21.35 34.77 23.56
C ALA A 18 22.12 33.52 23.04
N ASP A 19 22.16 32.52 23.89
CA ASP A 19 22.69 31.20 23.56
C ASP A 19 21.79 30.49 22.57
N GLU A 20 22.44 29.84 21.64
CA GLU A 20 21.85 29.10 20.53
C GLU A 20 20.94 27.97 21.04
N ALA A 21 19.72 27.94 20.53
CA ALA A 21 18.87 26.77 20.60
C ALA A 21 19.51 25.62 19.81
N PRO A 22 19.49 24.39 20.32
CA PRO A 22 20.09 23.24 19.60
C PRO A 22 19.41 23.03 18.26
N GLY A 23 20.24 23.00 17.23
CA GLY A 23 19.86 22.98 15.83
C GLY A 23 18.86 21.88 15.49
N GLY A 24 17.71 22.30 15.05
CA GLY A 24 16.79 21.44 14.33
C GLY A 24 17.47 20.91 13.07
N VAL A 25 17.56 19.60 12.94
CA VAL A 25 18.10 18.93 11.76
C VAL A 25 17.22 19.30 10.57
N ARG A 26 17.67 20.27 9.77
CA ARG A 26 17.11 20.51 8.44
C ARG A 26 17.49 19.32 7.56
N LEU A 27 16.55 18.39 7.37
CA LEU A 27 16.69 17.36 6.36
C LEU A 27 16.73 18.01 4.98
N ASP A 28 17.88 17.92 4.33
CA ASP A 28 18.06 18.41 2.96
C ASP A 28 17.19 17.54 2.02
N ARG A 29 16.14 18.15 1.46
CA ARG A 29 15.21 17.55 0.50
C ARG A 29 15.90 16.77 -0.62
N ARG A 30 17.08 17.23 -1.06
CA ARG A 30 17.82 16.62 -2.18
C ARG A 30 18.47 15.30 -1.79
N ARG A 31 18.89 15.15 -0.53
CA ARG A 31 19.45 13.88 -0.01
C ARG A 31 18.38 12.85 0.32
N PHE A 32 17.17 13.30 0.69
CA PHE A 32 16.05 12.43 1.02
C PHE A 32 15.51 11.70 -0.23
N ILE A 33 15.41 12.40 -1.37
CA ILE A 33 14.93 11.83 -2.63
C ILE A 33 15.91 10.81 -3.21
N GLY A 34 17.21 11.04 -3.07
CA GLY A 34 18.24 10.10 -3.55
C GLY A 34 18.33 8.82 -2.75
N ALA A 35 17.96 8.83 -1.46
CA ALA A 35 18.01 7.67 -0.59
C ALA A 35 16.81 6.71 -0.79
N ALA A 36 15.64 7.24 -1.11
CA ALA A 36 14.45 6.43 -1.39
C ALA A 36 14.61 5.53 -2.63
N ALA A 37 15.45 5.93 -3.58
CA ALA A 37 15.70 5.20 -4.82
C ALA A 37 16.45 3.86 -4.65
N THR A 38 16.97 3.54 -3.46
CA THR A 38 17.78 2.35 -3.22
C THR A 38 17.12 1.28 -2.37
N ALA A 39 15.97 1.56 -1.76
CA ALA A 39 15.19 0.56 -1.02
C ALA A 39 14.15 -0.11 -1.92
N GLY A 40 13.90 -1.39 -1.75
CA GLY A 40 12.98 -2.16 -2.60
C GLY A 40 11.56 -1.60 -2.69
N PHE A 41 11.09 -0.94 -1.65
CA PHE A 41 9.83 -0.19 -1.67
C PHE A 41 9.97 1.14 -2.42
N GLY A 42 11.13 1.79 -2.31
CA GLY A 42 11.48 2.96 -3.12
C GLY A 42 11.55 2.64 -4.61
N ALA A 43 11.86 1.42 -5.01
CA ALA A 43 11.94 1.04 -6.42
C ALA A 43 10.56 0.92 -7.08
N ALA A 44 9.53 0.49 -6.35
CA ALA A 44 8.15 0.52 -6.84
C ALA A 44 7.67 1.97 -7.06
N PHE A 45 8.22 2.91 -6.30
CA PHE A 45 7.84 4.32 -6.32
C PHE A 45 8.94 5.25 -6.86
N ALA A 46 10.16 4.74 -7.04
CA ALA A 46 11.33 5.53 -7.44
C ALA A 46 11.57 5.58 -8.95
N GLY A 47 10.69 5.02 -9.76
CA GLY A 47 10.77 5.12 -11.22
C GLY A 47 10.85 6.55 -11.77
N ALA A 48 10.60 7.56 -10.93
CA ALA A 48 10.66 8.98 -11.29
C ALA A 48 11.97 9.68 -10.88
N ALA A 49 12.90 9.03 -10.19
CA ALA A 49 14.12 9.69 -9.70
C ALA A 49 15.32 9.58 -10.65
N VAL A 50 15.09 9.58 -11.97
CA VAL A 50 16.17 9.57 -12.95
C VAL A 50 16.54 11.01 -13.32
N ALA A 51 17.76 11.36 -12.94
CA ALA A 51 18.61 12.47 -13.37
C ALA A 51 17.98 13.88 -13.49
N PRO A 52 18.39 14.81 -12.59
CA PRO A 52 17.98 16.22 -12.67
C PRO A 52 18.52 16.99 -13.88
N GLU A 53 19.54 16.47 -14.56
CA GLU A 53 20.30 17.28 -15.55
C GLU A 53 19.73 17.32 -16.96
N ALA A 54 18.73 16.46 -17.30
CA ALA A 54 18.20 16.42 -18.67
C ALA A 54 16.89 17.21 -18.89
N ARG A 55 16.42 17.98 -17.89
CA ARG A 55 15.10 18.61 -17.93
C ARG A 55 15.05 20.12 -17.71
N ALA A 56 16.15 20.80 -17.92
CA ALA A 56 16.11 22.26 -18.06
C ALA A 56 15.61 22.58 -19.47
N GLY A 57 14.32 22.92 -19.64
CA GLY A 57 13.93 23.58 -20.85
C GLY A 57 12.57 23.31 -21.49
N VAL A 58 11.66 22.54 -20.91
CA VAL A 58 10.29 22.50 -21.45
C VAL A 58 9.32 22.99 -20.36
N GLU A 59 9.13 24.32 -20.30
CA GLU A 59 7.96 24.89 -19.64
C GLU A 59 6.77 24.74 -20.60
N PHE A 60 5.83 23.85 -20.26
CA PHE A 60 4.53 23.85 -20.91
C PHE A 60 3.74 25.07 -20.45
N PRO A 61 3.12 25.84 -21.37
CA PRO A 61 2.34 27.00 -21.00
C PRO A 61 1.22 26.62 -20.05
N ARG A 62 1.17 27.24 -18.88
CA ARG A 62 0.13 27.01 -17.84
C ARG A 62 -1.28 27.37 -18.29
N GLU A 63 -1.44 27.96 -19.45
CA GLU A 63 -2.68 28.60 -19.94
C GLU A 63 -3.58 27.69 -20.76
N GLN A 64 -3.20 26.44 -21.07
CA GLN A 64 -3.97 25.61 -21.99
C GLN A 64 -4.79 24.50 -21.35
N GLY A 65 -5.00 24.51 -20.04
CA GLY A 65 -5.90 23.54 -19.38
C GLY A 65 -5.46 22.07 -19.46
N PHE A 66 -4.26 21.79 -19.95
CA PHE A 66 -3.70 20.44 -19.92
C PHE A 66 -3.35 20.05 -18.51
N VAL A 67 -3.67 18.81 -18.16
CA VAL A 67 -3.24 18.20 -16.93
C VAL A 67 -1.73 18.37 -16.81
N ASN A 68 -1.28 19.07 -15.76
CA ASN A 68 0.15 19.19 -15.49
C ASN A 68 0.64 17.83 -15.01
N PHE A 69 1.22 17.05 -15.89
CA PHE A 69 1.80 15.74 -15.58
C PHE A 69 3.04 15.82 -14.68
N GLY A 70 3.30 16.98 -14.08
CA GLY A 70 4.24 17.20 -13.01
C GLY A 70 5.63 16.63 -13.30
N GLY A 71 6.50 17.43 -13.84
CA GLY A 71 7.90 17.05 -13.95
C GLY A 71 8.52 16.80 -12.57
N GLY A 72 9.13 15.63 -12.36
CA GLY A 72 10.14 15.45 -11.34
C GLY A 72 9.67 15.29 -9.89
N GLY A 73 8.55 14.68 -9.64
CA GLY A 73 8.18 14.19 -8.32
C GLY A 73 8.22 12.67 -8.25
N SER A 74 8.09 12.12 -7.06
CA SER A 74 7.73 10.72 -6.91
C SER A 74 6.45 10.44 -7.68
N GLU A 75 6.20 9.20 -8.06
CA GLU A 75 4.95 8.78 -8.70
C GLU A 75 3.70 9.32 -7.99
N PHE A 76 3.73 9.42 -6.66
CA PHE A 76 2.69 10.01 -5.82
C PHE A 76 2.67 11.55 -5.80
N GLY A 77 3.71 12.21 -6.25
CA GLY A 77 3.76 13.68 -6.33
C GLY A 77 3.03 14.26 -7.54
N ALA A 78 2.71 13.42 -8.53
CA ALA A 78 1.99 13.84 -9.73
C ALA A 78 0.52 13.50 -9.60
N VAL A 79 -0.30 14.51 -9.38
CA VAL A 79 -1.75 14.38 -9.29
C VAL A 79 -2.38 14.41 -10.68
N CYS A 80 -3.40 13.60 -10.90
CA CYS A 80 -4.20 13.58 -12.12
C CYS A 80 -5.36 14.57 -12.03
N ARG A 81 -6.10 14.55 -10.95
CA ARG A 81 -7.27 15.40 -10.65
C ARG A 81 -8.34 15.40 -11.75
N SER A 82 -8.40 14.35 -12.54
CA SER A 82 -9.37 14.20 -13.62
C SER A 82 -10.03 12.84 -13.58
N GLU A 83 -11.26 12.77 -14.05
CA GLU A 83 -12.02 11.54 -14.26
C GLU A 83 -12.26 11.41 -15.75
N ASN A 84 -11.97 10.24 -16.31
CA ASN A 84 -11.94 10.04 -17.74
C ASN A 84 -12.69 8.76 -18.13
N ASP A 85 -13.26 8.78 -19.34
CA ASP A 85 -13.74 7.61 -20.07
C ASP A 85 -13.05 7.60 -21.43
N LEU A 86 -12.40 6.50 -21.78
CA LEU A 86 -11.81 6.26 -23.08
C LEU A 86 -12.37 4.96 -23.61
N TYR A 87 -12.81 4.98 -24.83
CA TYR A 87 -13.36 3.83 -25.52
C TYR A 87 -12.39 3.34 -26.59
N ASP A 88 -12.26 2.02 -26.73
CA ASP A 88 -11.44 1.38 -27.74
C ASP A 88 -10.00 1.94 -27.79
N CYS A 89 -9.30 1.83 -26.66
CA CYS A 89 -7.93 2.30 -26.51
C CYS A 89 -7.00 1.65 -27.54
N GLU A 90 -6.01 2.39 -28.04
CA GLU A 90 -5.01 1.88 -28.99
C GLU A 90 -4.26 0.68 -28.40
N VAL A 91 -4.24 -0.44 -29.11
CA VAL A 91 -3.52 -1.66 -28.73
C VAL A 91 -2.40 -1.92 -29.72
N GLU A 92 -1.18 -2.08 -29.20
CA GLU A 92 -0.02 -2.59 -29.95
C GLU A 92 0.21 -4.05 -29.55
N GLY A 93 0.40 -4.93 -30.52
CA GLY A 93 0.42 -6.39 -30.30
C GLY A 93 -0.99 -6.98 -30.37
N GLU A 94 -1.21 -8.10 -29.71
CA GLU A 94 -2.48 -8.83 -29.77
C GLU A 94 -2.93 -9.26 -28.37
N LEU A 95 -4.13 -8.82 -27.98
CA LEU A 95 -4.81 -9.32 -26.80
C LEU A 95 -5.40 -10.70 -27.08
N PRO A 96 -5.26 -11.70 -26.19
CA PRO A 96 -5.94 -12.97 -26.35
C PRO A 96 -7.45 -12.78 -26.52
N ALA A 97 -8.03 -13.38 -27.54
CA ALA A 97 -9.43 -13.16 -27.91
C ALA A 97 -10.42 -13.65 -26.84
N ASP A 98 -10.00 -14.61 -26.01
CA ASP A 98 -10.76 -15.18 -24.89
C ASP A 98 -10.48 -14.46 -23.55
N LEU A 99 -9.61 -13.45 -23.53
CA LEU A 99 -9.37 -12.66 -22.34
C LEU A 99 -10.53 -11.68 -22.13
N ASP A 100 -11.36 -11.99 -21.14
CA ASP A 100 -12.51 -11.18 -20.74
C ASP A 100 -12.45 -10.86 -19.25
N GLY A 101 -12.49 -9.59 -18.88
CA GLY A 101 -12.46 -9.15 -17.48
C GLY A 101 -12.16 -7.67 -17.31
N ILE A 102 -11.98 -7.29 -16.07
CA ILE A 102 -11.60 -5.92 -15.68
C ILE A 102 -10.35 -5.97 -14.80
N PHE A 103 -9.35 -5.19 -15.19
CA PHE A 103 -8.23 -4.87 -14.32
C PHE A 103 -8.48 -3.54 -13.62
N PHE A 104 -8.67 -3.61 -12.32
CA PHE A 104 -8.86 -2.44 -11.46
C PHE A 104 -7.57 -2.01 -10.81
N ARG A 105 -7.44 -0.70 -10.55
CA ARG A 105 -6.36 -0.11 -9.76
C ARG A 105 -6.85 1.06 -8.92
N VAL A 106 -6.16 1.33 -7.82
CA VAL A 106 -6.43 2.49 -6.96
C VAL A 106 -5.12 3.07 -6.42
N GLY A 107 -5.12 4.38 -6.23
CA GLY A 107 -4.01 5.10 -5.60
C GLY A 107 -4.45 6.46 -5.05
N PRO A 108 -3.55 7.14 -4.33
CA PRO A 108 -3.83 8.45 -3.74
C PRO A 108 -3.72 9.57 -4.79
N ASP A 109 -4.78 10.35 -4.96
CA ASP A 109 -4.76 11.56 -5.78
C ASP A 109 -5.39 12.74 -5.01
N PRO A 110 -4.59 13.55 -4.30
CA PRO A 110 -5.11 14.65 -3.51
C PRO A 110 -5.85 15.67 -4.39
N GLN A 111 -7.14 15.92 -4.12
CA GLN A 111 -7.91 16.95 -4.82
C GLN A 111 -7.31 18.34 -4.63
N TYR A 112 -6.83 18.61 -3.42
CA TYR A 112 -6.27 19.89 -3.01
C TYR A 112 -4.92 19.66 -2.32
N PRO A 113 -3.97 20.59 -2.48
CA PRO A 113 -2.70 20.49 -1.79
C PRO A 113 -2.93 20.56 -0.27
N LYS A 114 -2.15 19.79 0.48
CA LYS A 114 -2.14 19.89 1.95
C LYS A 114 -1.72 21.30 2.39
N PRO A 115 -2.19 21.75 3.56
CA PRO A 115 -1.69 22.98 4.20
C PRO A 115 -0.16 22.96 4.28
N PRO A 116 0.51 24.13 4.11
CA PRO A 116 1.98 24.19 4.05
C PRO A 116 2.71 23.50 5.21
N GLN A 117 2.15 23.56 6.42
CA GLN A 117 2.72 22.94 7.62
C GLN A 117 2.71 21.40 7.56
N TYR A 118 1.91 20.78 6.70
CA TYR A 118 1.77 19.32 6.58
C TYR A 118 2.33 18.76 5.27
N THR A 119 3.09 19.55 4.51
CA THR A 119 3.68 19.09 3.23
C THR A 119 4.77 18.02 3.39
N HIS A 120 5.24 17.81 4.61
CA HIS A 120 6.23 16.78 4.97
C HIS A 120 5.61 15.44 5.39
N ASP A 121 4.27 15.35 5.39
CA ASP A 121 3.54 14.12 5.70
C ASP A 121 3.75 13.03 4.63
N ILE A 122 3.23 11.85 4.89
CA ILE A 122 3.39 10.70 3.99
C ILE A 122 2.90 11.01 2.58
N PRO A 123 3.55 10.47 1.53
CA PRO A 123 3.26 10.85 0.14
C PRO A 123 1.95 10.29 -0.40
N PHE A 124 1.34 9.32 0.27
CA PHE A 124 0.13 8.65 -0.19
C PHE A 124 -1.14 8.95 0.66
N ASP A 125 -1.16 10.07 1.37
CA ASP A 125 -2.38 10.53 2.05
C ASP A 125 -3.18 11.48 1.15
N GLY A 126 -3.82 10.93 0.14
CA GLY A 126 -4.70 11.60 -0.81
C GLY A 126 -5.99 10.82 -1.01
N GLU A 127 -6.99 11.42 -1.66
CA GLU A 127 -8.25 10.77 -1.98
C GLU A 127 -8.03 9.59 -2.94
N GLY A 128 -8.78 8.52 -2.75
CA GLY A 128 -8.72 7.33 -3.60
C GLY A 128 -9.17 7.66 -5.03
N HIS A 129 -8.25 7.53 -5.98
CA HIS A 129 -8.51 7.64 -7.40
C HIS A 129 -8.38 6.26 -8.04
N LEU A 130 -9.48 5.79 -8.60
CA LEU A 130 -9.62 4.47 -9.18
C LEU A 130 -9.47 4.52 -10.69
N SER A 131 -8.95 3.44 -11.26
CA SER A 131 -9.05 3.18 -12.69
C SER A 131 -9.47 1.75 -12.95
N MET A 132 -10.14 1.53 -14.06
CA MET A 132 -10.46 0.21 -14.59
C MET A 132 -10.11 0.14 -16.07
N PHE A 133 -9.60 -1.01 -16.48
CA PHE A 133 -9.39 -1.38 -17.87
C PHE A 133 -10.31 -2.57 -18.15
N ARG A 134 -11.38 -2.34 -18.89
CA ARG A 134 -12.30 -3.40 -19.36
C ARG A 134 -11.75 -4.01 -20.63
N ILE A 135 -11.37 -5.27 -20.56
CA ILE A 135 -10.85 -6.05 -21.69
C ILE A 135 -11.94 -6.99 -22.13
N GLN A 136 -12.31 -6.95 -23.42
CA GLN A 136 -13.32 -7.82 -23.99
C GLN A 136 -13.18 -7.88 -25.52
N ASN A 137 -13.23 -9.08 -26.09
CA ASN A 137 -13.19 -9.30 -27.55
C ASN A 137 -11.97 -8.63 -28.24
N GLY A 138 -10.82 -8.57 -27.58
CA GLY A 138 -9.62 -7.92 -28.11
C GLY A 138 -9.61 -6.40 -28.01
N HIS A 139 -10.63 -5.77 -27.42
CA HIS A 139 -10.74 -4.33 -27.19
C HIS A 139 -10.52 -3.97 -25.73
N VAL A 140 -10.14 -2.72 -25.47
CA VAL A 140 -9.96 -2.19 -24.11
C VAL A 140 -10.62 -0.84 -23.97
N ASP A 141 -11.54 -0.74 -23.01
CA ASP A 141 -12.06 0.54 -22.53
C ASP A 141 -11.43 0.90 -21.20
N PHE A 142 -11.20 2.20 -20.98
CA PHE A 142 -10.65 2.71 -19.73
C PHE A 142 -11.63 3.67 -19.07
N ARG A 143 -11.71 3.58 -17.73
CA ARG A 143 -12.45 4.54 -16.91
C ARG A 143 -11.69 4.88 -15.64
N SER A 144 -11.75 6.14 -15.21
CA SER A 144 -11.23 6.57 -13.92
C SER A 144 -12.21 7.43 -13.14
N ARG A 145 -12.27 7.24 -11.81
CA ARG A 145 -13.17 7.96 -10.89
C ARG A 145 -12.53 8.11 -9.51
N TYR A 146 -12.90 9.17 -8.81
CA TYR A 146 -12.64 9.25 -7.37
C TYR A 146 -13.64 8.43 -6.57
N ALA A 147 -13.18 7.76 -5.53
CA ALA A 147 -14.04 7.28 -4.47
C ALA A 147 -14.66 8.47 -3.73
N ARG A 148 -16.00 8.58 -3.74
CA ARG A 148 -16.73 9.69 -3.10
C ARG A 148 -16.85 9.45 -1.59
N THR A 149 -15.71 9.41 -0.89
CA THR A 149 -15.63 9.27 0.56
C THR A 149 -16.22 10.49 1.27
N GLN A 150 -16.48 10.40 2.58
CA GLN A 150 -16.90 11.57 3.38
C GLN A 150 -15.84 12.67 3.33
N ARG A 151 -14.54 12.29 3.38
CA ARG A 151 -13.41 13.21 3.22
C ARG A 151 -13.43 13.90 1.85
N TRP A 152 -13.59 13.13 0.77
CA TRP A 152 -13.68 13.69 -0.59
C TRP A 152 -14.80 14.72 -0.70
N LYS A 153 -16.01 14.38 -0.23
CA LYS A 153 -17.20 15.25 -0.28
C LYS A 153 -17.00 16.56 0.48
N ALA A 154 -16.46 16.48 1.70
CA ALA A 154 -16.20 17.65 2.53
C ALA A 154 -15.19 18.61 1.90
N GLN A 155 -14.05 18.07 1.43
CA GLN A 155 -13.01 18.87 0.78
C GLN A 155 -13.46 19.44 -0.57
N HIS A 156 -14.24 18.67 -1.33
CA HIS A 156 -14.79 19.12 -2.59
C HIS A 156 -15.75 20.32 -2.41
N ALA A 157 -16.64 20.25 -1.42
CA ALA A 157 -17.54 21.34 -1.07
C ALA A 157 -16.80 22.58 -0.58
N ALA A 158 -15.76 22.39 0.25
CA ALA A 158 -14.95 23.48 0.79
C ALA A 158 -13.94 24.04 -0.23
N ARG A 159 -13.65 23.33 -1.32
CA ARG A 159 -12.65 23.68 -2.34
C ARG A 159 -11.25 23.89 -1.76
N ARG A 160 -10.90 23.14 -0.72
CA ARG A 160 -9.60 23.15 -0.06
C ARG A 160 -9.39 21.87 0.75
N SER A 161 -8.13 21.58 1.10
CA SER A 161 -7.83 20.52 2.07
C SER A 161 -8.35 20.89 3.46
N LEU A 162 -8.98 19.92 4.14
CA LEU A 162 -9.53 20.04 5.49
C LEU A 162 -8.90 19.07 6.48
N PHE A 163 -8.29 18.00 5.97
CA PHE A 163 -7.65 16.98 6.80
C PHE A 163 -6.14 17.23 6.86
N GLY A 164 -5.60 17.18 8.06
CA GLY A 164 -4.20 17.46 8.35
C GLY A 164 -3.29 16.26 8.05
N MET A 165 -2.48 15.87 9.04
CA MET A 165 -1.54 14.76 8.89
C MET A 165 -2.24 13.41 8.83
N TYR A 166 -1.59 12.47 8.16
CA TYR A 166 -2.03 11.08 8.04
C TYR A 166 -2.45 10.48 9.39
N ARG A 167 -3.70 10.01 9.46
CA ARG A 167 -4.32 9.38 10.65
C ARG A 167 -4.21 10.19 11.95
N ASN A 168 -3.97 11.51 11.88
CA ASN A 168 -3.92 12.35 13.06
C ASN A 168 -5.06 13.41 13.07
N PRO A 169 -6.23 13.10 13.66
CA PRO A 169 -7.38 14.00 13.65
C PRO A 169 -7.18 15.28 14.48
N PHE A 170 -6.15 15.34 15.32
CA PHE A 170 -5.83 16.56 16.10
C PHE A 170 -5.24 17.66 15.23
N THR A 171 -4.91 17.36 13.98
CA THR A 171 -4.39 18.30 12.99
C THR A 171 -5.44 18.72 11.94
N ASP A 172 -6.66 18.23 12.06
CA ASP A 172 -7.74 18.50 11.11
C ASP A 172 -8.37 19.88 11.33
N ASP A 173 -9.01 20.41 10.28
CA ASP A 173 -9.90 21.56 10.40
C ASP A 173 -11.11 21.20 11.30
N PRO A 174 -11.48 22.04 12.26
CA PRO A 174 -12.61 21.75 13.17
C PRO A 174 -13.94 21.45 12.48
N SER A 175 -14.14 21.93 11.24
CA SER A 175 -15.38 21.72 10.48
C SER A 175 -15.62 20.26 10.06
N VAL A 176 -14.58 19.41 10.08
CA VAL A 176 -14.70 18.00 9.71
C VAL A 176 -14.73 17.06 10.91
N LYS A 177 -14.87 17.60 12.12
CA LYS A 177 -15.00 16.79 13.33
C LYS A 177 -16.16 15.79 13.23
N GLY A 178 -15.82 14.51 13.43
CA GLY A 178 -16.81 13.41 13.36
C GLY A 178 -17.02 12.81 11.98
N LEU A 179 -16.40 13.35 10.93
CA LEU A 179 -16.38 12.71 9.62
C LEU A 179 -15.30 11.63 9.55
N SER A 180 -15.54 10.62 8.72
CA SER A 180 -14.53 9.62 8.40
C SER A 180 -13.38 10.27 7.65
N ARG A 181 -12.13 9.96 8.07
CA ARG A 181 -10.90 10.37 7.41
C ARG A 181 -10.51 9.44 6.26
N GLY A 182 -11.25 8.33 6.08
CA GLY A 182 -10.97 7.29 5.11
C GLY A 182 -10.79 7.85 3.69
N THR A 183 -9.71 7.46 3.06
CA THR A 183 -9.35 7.90 1.70
C THR A 183 -9.67 6.88 0.64
N ALA A 184 -9.83 5.58 0.99
CA ALA A 184 -10.12 4.48 0.06
C ALA A 184 -9.09 4.39 -1.09
N ASN A 185 -7.80 4.56 -0.80
CA ASN A 185 -6.77 4.79 -1.81
C ASN A 185 -5.69 3.70 -1.93
N THR A 186 -5.74 2.66 -1.09
CA THR A 186 -4.62 1.71 -1.00
C THR A 186 -4.85 0.47 -1.82
N GLN A 187 -6.00 -0.21 -1.64
CA GLN A 187 -6.32 -1.44 -2.34
C GLN A 187 -7.77 -1.41 -2.85
N ILE A 188 -7.99 -2.15 -3.91
CA ILE A 188 -9.29 -2.40 -4.49
C ILE A 188 -9.53 -3.91 -4.58
N PHE A 189 -10.75 -4.35 -4.28
CA PHE A 189 -11.06 -5.76 -4.17
C PHE A 189 -12.52 -6.03 -4.56
N TYR A 190 -12.77 -7.12 -5.26
CA TYR A 190 -14.13 -7.48 -5.67
C TYR A 190 -14.69 -8.56 -4.75
N HIS A 191 -15.86 -8.32 -4.19
CA HIS A 191 -16.58 -9.30 -3.38
C HIS A 191 -18.09 -9.04 -3.42
N HIS A 192 -18.85 -10.08 -3.57
CA HIS A 192 -20.32 -10.03 -3.50
C HIS A 192 -20.93 -8.94 -4.41
N GLY A 193 -20.56 -8.92 -5.70
CA GLY A 193 -21.07 -7.95 -6.66
C GLY A 193 -20.69 -6.49 -6.41
N LYS A 194 -19.80 -6.23 -5.42
CA LYS A 194 -19.32 -4.89 -5.08
C LYS A 194 -17.82 -4.81 -5.28
N LEU A 195 -17.38 -3.66 -5.71
CA LEU A 195 -15.98 -3.29 -5.71
C LEU A 195 -15.70 -2.52 -4.41
N LEU A 196 -14.75 -2.98 -3.61
CA LEU A 196 -14.39 -2.38 -2.32
C LEU A 196 -13.08 -1.62 -2.47
N ALA A 197 -13.09 -0.31 -2.27
CA ALA A 197 -11.89 0.50 -2.19
C ALA A 197 -11.55 0.75 -0.72
N MET A 198 -10.29 0.50 -0.33
CA MET A 198 -9.90 0.33 1.06
C MET A 198 -8.65 1.12 1.41
N LYS A 199 -8.58 1.45 2.69
CA LYS A 199 -7.40 1.87 3.44
C LYS A 199 -7.60 1.49 4.91
N GLU A 200 -6.51 1.40 5.66
CA GLU A 200 -6.48 0.82 7.00
C GLU A 200 -7.12 1.69 8.10
N ASP A 201 -7.64 2.87 7.79
CA ASP A 201 -8.10 3.88 8.76
C ASP A 201 -9.62 4.07 8.81
N SER A 202 -10.37 3.28 8.04
CA SER A 202 -11.85 3.33 8.00
C SER A 202 -12.42 2.03 7.44
N PRO A 203 -13.74 1.79 7.55
CA PRO A 203 -14.43 0.83 6.72
C PRO A 203 -14.22 1.10 5.23
N PRO A 204 -14.33 0.08 4.36
CA PRO A 204 -14.18 0.26 2.92
C PRO A 204 -15.31 1.11 2.32
N VAL A 205 -15.02 1.66 1.15
CA VAL A 205 -16.03 2.28 0.27
C VAL A 205 -16.48 1.22 -0.73
N ALA A 206 -17.80 1.01 -0.85
CA ALA A 206 -18.34 0.12 -1.86
C ALA A 206 -18.71 0.90 -3.13
N LEU A 207 -18.31 0.36 -4.28
CA LEU A 207 -18.55 0.96 -5.59
C LEU A 207 -19.21 -0.06 -6.52
N ASN A 208 -19.87 0.46 -7.54
CA ASN A 208 -20.33 -0.33 -8.66
C ASN A 208 -19.12 -0.76 -9.52
N PRO A 209 -18.90 -2.04 -9.77
CA PRO A 209 -17.72 -2.51 -10.49
C PRO A 209 -17.71 -2.13 -11.98
N LEU A 210 -18.85 -1.80 -12.59
CA LEU A 210 -18.93 -1.44 -14.01
C LEU A 210 -18.83 0.06 -14.26
N THR A 211 -19.23 0.90 -13.26
CA THR A 211 -19.25 2.36 -13.41
C THR A 211 -18.23 3.09 -12.55
N LEU A 212 -17.69 2.44 -11.52
CA LEU A 212 -16.88 3.01 -10.45
C LEU A 212 -17.64 4.04 -9.59
N GLU A 213 -18.96 4.14 -9.72
CA GLU A 213 -19.77 5.00 -8.84
C GLU A 213 -19.78 4.49 -7.42
N THR A 214 -19.60 5.39 -6.46
CA THR A 214 -19.70 5.07 -5.03
C THR A 214 -21.15 4.80 -4.67
N VAL A 215 -21.44 3.61 -4.16
CA VAL A 215 -22.75 3.18 -3.71
C VAL A 215 -22.91 3.24 -2.20
N ASP A 216 -21.82 3.09 -1.44
CA ASP A 216 -21.78 3.24 0.02
C ASP A 216 -20.40 3.76 0.43
N ASP A 217 -20.36 4.93 1.07
CA ASP A 217 -19.09 5.57 1.46
C ASP A 217 -18.56 5.12 2.83
N TYR A 218 -19.28 4.19 3.49
CA TYR A 218 -18.92 3.64 4.80
C TYR A 218 -19.48 2.22 4.97
N TYR A 219 -19.03 1.31 4.13
CA TYR A 219 -19.57 -0.03 4.01
C TYR A 219 -19.20 -0.93 5.20
N THR A 220 -20.22 -1.37 5.96
CA THR A 220 -20.04 -2.11 7.21
C THR A 220 -20.49 -3.58 7.13
N PHE A 221 -20.66 -4.14 5.95
CA PHE A 221 -21.16 -5.51 5.77
C PHE A 221 -22.51 -5.73 6.52
N GLY A 222 -23.45 -4.80 6.34
CA GLY A 222 -24.75 -4.85 7.01
C GLY A 222 -24.69 -4.69 8.54
N GLY A 223 -23.66 -4.01 9.07
CA GLY A 223 -23.41 -3.85 10.51
C GLY A 223 -22.54 -4.98 11.12
N GLY A 224 -22.08 -5.94 10.31
CA GLY A 224 -21.24 -7.03 10.79
C GLY A 224 -19.78 -6.60 11.09
N LEU A 225 -19.27 -5.58 10.43
CA LEU A 225 -18.01 -4.93 10.77
C LEU A 225 -18.20 -4.06 12.02
N GLN A 226 -17.72 -4.54 13.16
CA GLN A 226 -17.85 -3.86 14.45
C GLN A 226 -16.64 -2.98 14.78
N GLY A 227 -15.51 -3.18 14.08
CA GLY A 227 -14.32 -2.34 14.20
C GLY A 227 -14.48 -1.01 13.45
N GLN A 228 -13.76 0.02 13.89
CA GLN A 228 -13.74 1.33 13.24
C GLN A 228 -12.83 1.38 12.00
N THR A 229 -12.05 0.33 11.77
CA THR A 229 -11.01 0.22 10.75
C THR A 229 -11.18 -1.08 9.97
N PHE A 230 -10.54 -1.14 8.79
CA PHE A 230 -10.56 -2.31 7.92
C PHE A 230 -9.18 -2.45 7.25
N THR A 231 -8.75 -3.68 6.95
CA THR A 231 -7.47 -3.93 6.27
C THR A 231 -7.49 -3.42 4.82
N ALA A 232 -6.33 -3.06 4.30
CA ALA A 232 -6.15 -2.87 2.86
C ALA A 232 -5.95 -4.23 2.11
N HIS A 233 -5.73 -5.33 2.81
CA HIS A 233 -5.33 -6.62 2.24
C HIS A 233 -6.24 -7.79 2.67
N PRO A 234 -7.58 -7.74 2.42
CA PRO A 234 -8.43 -8.88 2.70
C PRO A 234 -8.01 -10.10 1.85
N LYS A 235 -8.36 -11.30 2.30
CA LYS A 235 -8.08 -12.53 1.56
C LYS A 235 -9.38 -13.23 1.24
N ILE A 236 -9.56 -13.72 0.00
CA ILE A 236 -10.63 -14.66 -0.33
C ILE A 236 -10.07 -16.07 -0.27
N ASP A 237 -10.76 -16.92 0.46
CA ASP A 237 -10.53 -18.35 0.41
C ASP A 237 -11.17 -18.92 -0.88
N PRO A 238 -10.38 -19.38 -1.85
CA PRO A 238 -10.93 -19.86 -3.13
C PRO A 238 -11.79 -21.11 -2.99
N LEU A 239 -11.63 -21.88 -1.90
CA LEU A 239 -12.40 -23.10 -1.68
C LEU A 239 -13.80 -22.80 -1.15
N THR A 240 -13.95 -21.78 -0.30
CA THR A 240 -15.23 -21.42 0.32
C THR A 240 -15.85 -20.16 -0.27
N GLY A 241 -15.04 -19.27 -0.85
CA GLY A 241 -15.42 -17.93 -1.30
C GLY A 241 -15.64 -16.95 -0.15
N GLU A 242 -15.22 -17.33 1.07
CA GLU A 242 -15.25 -16.41 2.21
C GLU A 242 -14.17 -15.33 2.06
N LEU A 243 -14.57 -14.09 2.27
CA LEU A 243 -13.65 -12.99 2.50
C LEU A 243 -13.26 -13.01 3.98
N VAL A 244 -11.97 -13.08 4.27
CA VAL A 244 -11.41 -12.90 5.62
C VAL A 244 -10.75 -11.54 5.69
N ALA A 245 -11.07 -10.76 6.72
CA ALA A 245 -10.58 -9.40 6.89
C ALA A 245 -10.34 -9.07 8.36
N PHE A 246 -9.60 -8.01 8.61
CA PHE A 246 -9.37 -7.49 9.95
C PHE A 246 -9.28 -5.95 9.92
N GLY A 247 -9.31 -5.32 11.08
CA GLY A 247 -8.91 -3.94 11.29
C GLY A 247 -8.07 -3.85 12.56
N TYR A 248 -6.96 -3.15 12.51
CA TYR A 248 -6.15 -2.83 13.69
C TYR A 248 -6.46 -1.41 14.17
N GLU A 249 -6.12 -1.09 15.44
CA GLU A 249 -6.64 0.10 16.12
C GLU A 249 -8.19 0.15 16.04
N ALA A 250 -8.82 -1.02 16.09
CA ALA A 250 -10.22 -1.20 15.74
C ALA A 250 -11.21 -0.61 16.76
N LYS A 251 -10.74 -0.23 17.96
CA LYS A 251 -11.53 0.51 18.98
C LYS A 251 -11.15 1.99 19.08
N GLY A 252 -10.27 2.45 18.20
CA GLY A 252 -9.81 3.84 18.16
C GLY A 252 -8.30 3.96 18.05
N LEU A 253 -7.85 5.20 17.86
CA LEU A 253 -6.45 5.56 17.65
C LEU A 253 -5.54 5.05 18.77
N ALA A 254 -4.37 4.58 18.39
CA ALA A 254 -3.31 4.10 19.27
C ALA A 254 -3.75 2.99 20.23
N THR A 255 -4.84 2.26 19.91
CA THR A 255 -5.24 1.06 20.67
C THR A 255 -4.61 -0.18 20.06
N ASN A 256 -4.39 -1.20 20.88
CA ASN A 256 -3.89 -2.50 20.44
C ASN A 256 -5.01 -3.51 20.16
N ASP A 257 -6.23 -3.05 19.96
CA ASP A 257 -7.38 -3.87 19.62
C ASP A 257 -7.43 -4.16 18.12
N VAL A 258 -7.63 -5.42 17.76
CA VAL A 258 -7.86 -5.88 16.41
C VAL A 258 -9.22 -6.57 16.36
N PHE A 259 -10.02 -6.21 15.36
CA PHE A 259 -11.25 -6.91 15.01
C PHE A 259 -10.97 -7.75 13.76
N VAL A 260 -11.19 -9.05 13.83
CA VAL A 260 -11.05 -9.98 12.70
C VAL A 260 -12.38 -10.66 12.45
N PHE A 261 -12.69 -10.86 11.16
CA PHE A 261 -13.97 -11.48 10.78
C PHE A 261 -13.88 -12.18 9.42
N SER A 262 -14.87 -13.02 9.11
CA SER A 262 -15.12 -13.48 7.76
C SER A 262 -16.54 -13.15 7.31
N ALA A 263 -16.69 -12.88 6.02
CA ALA A 263 -17.97 -12.72 5.35
C ALA A 263 -18.10 -13.79 4.27
N ASP A 264 -19.27 -14.40 4.16
CA ASP A 264 -19.55 -15.42 3.17
C ASP A 264 -19.70 -14.82 1.75
N ARG A 265 -19.95 -15.67 0.75
CA ARG A 265 -20.15 -15.25 -0.66
C ARG A 265 -21.29 -14.25 -0.86
N THR A 266 -22.19 -14.11 0.11
CA THR A 266 -23.31 -13.15 0.07
C THR A 266 -22.97 -11.83 0.77
N GLY A 267 -21.76 -11.68 1.29
CA GLY A 267 -21.31 -10.51 2.04
C GLY A 267 -21.80 -10.48 3.50
N LYS A 268 -22.43 -11.57 3.98
CA LYS A 268 -22.88 -11.67 5.38
C LYS A 268 -21.72 -12.12 6.27
N VAL A 269 -21.47 -11.38 7.34
CA VAL A 269 -20.49 -11.77 8.37
C VAL A 269 -21.00 -13.04 9.08
N ASN A 270 -20.21 -14.10 9.02
CA ASN A 270 -20.53 -15.40 9.60
C ASN A 270 -19.65 -15.77 10.79
N TRP A 271 -18.54 -15.06 10.99
CA TRP A 271 -17.63 -15.22 12.11
C TRP A 271 -16.91 -13.92 12.41
N SER A 272 -16.65 -13.65 13.69
CA SER A 272 -15.78 -12.53 14.10
C SER A 272 -15.16 -12.78 15.47
N ALA A 273 -14.01 -12.12 15.73
CA ALA A 273 -13.36 -12.14 17.03
C ALA A 273 -12.65 -10.80 17.31
N TRP A 274 -12.52 -10.49 18.59
CA TRP A 274 -11.69 -9.41 19.10
C TRP A 274 -10.42 -9.98 19.71
N ILE A 275 -9.26 -9.49 19.27
CA ILE A 275 -7.95 -9.86 19.83
C ILE A 275 -7.18 -8.60 20.24
N LYS A 276 -6.11 -8.79 21.01
CA LYS A 276 -5.14 -7.74 21.30
C LYS A 276 -3.78 -8.12 20.74
N VAL A 277 -3.18 -7.17 20.01
CA VAL A 277 -1.78 -7.29 19.60
C VAL A 277 -0.86 -6.82 20.72
N PRO A 278 0.43 -7.24 20.73
CA PRO A 278 1.35 -6.94 21.82
C PRO A 278 1.59 -5.47 22.11
N TYR A 279 1.50 -4.61 21.11
CA TYR A 279 1.56 -3.15 21.25
C TYR A 279 0.76 -2.47 20.13
N ALA A 280 0.41 -1.19 20.31
CA ALA A 280 -0.22 -0.39 19.26
C ALA A 280 0.83 -0.08 18.17
N GLY A 281 0.69 -0.73 17.03
CA GLY A 281 1.59 -0.62 15.89
C GLY A 281 0.91 -1.06 14.61
N MET A 282 1.59 -0.83 13.50
CA MET A 282 1.08 -1.18 12.18
C MET A 282 0.96 -2.70 12.04
N VAL A 283 -0.20 -3.14 11.58
CA VAL A 283 -0.49 -4.49 11.07
C VAL A 283 -0.97 -4.32 9.64
N HIS A 284 -0.02 -4.16 8.72
CA HIS A 284 -0.34 -3.77 7.34
C HIS A 284 -1.06 -4.86 6.57
N ASP A 285 -0.49 -6.06 6.57
CA ASP A 285 -1.07 -7.24 5.93
C ASP A 285 -1.12 -8.43 6.91
N PHE A 286 -1.79 -9.49 6.54
CA PHE A 286 -1.98 -10.67 7.36
C PHE A 286 -2.02 -11.94 6.50
N GLY A 287 -1.79 -13.09 7.12
CA GLY A 287 -1.88 -14.38 6.44
C GLY A 287 -3.17 -15.12 6.80
N VAL A 288 -3.71 -15.85 5.85
CA VAL A 288 -4.82 -16.78 6.08
C VAL A 288 -4.45 -18.14 5.52
N THR A 289 -4.60 -19.17 6.33
CA THR A 289 -4.51 -20.57 5.91
C THR A 289 -5.89 -21.20 5.98
N GLN A 290 -6.02 -22.45 5.57
CA GLN A 290 -7.30 -23.16 5.73
C GLN A 290 -7.74 -23.27 7.21
N LYS A 291 -6.81 -23.22 8.16
CA LYS A 291 -7.09 -23.46 9.58
C LYS A 291 -6.80 -22.26 10.50
N HIS A 292 -6.01 -21.29 10.03
CA HIS A 292 -5.50 -20.24 10.92
C HIS A 292 -5.57 -18.87 10.25
N VAL A 293 -5.64 -17.84 11.10
CA VAL A 293 -5.38 -16.44 10.76
C VAL A 293 -4.07 -16.03 11.41
N LEU A 294 -3.21 -15.34 10.65
CA LEU A 294 -1.85 -14.97 11.01
C LEU A 294 -1.71 -13.45 11.04
N PHE A 295 -1.15 -12.91 12.11
CA PHE A 295 -0.92 -11.47 12.25
C PHE A 295 0.58 -11.18 12.37
N TYR A 296 1.04 -10.13 11.72
CA TYR A 296 2.42 -9.66 11.81
C TYR A 296 2.44 -8.23 12.34
N VAL A 297 2.99 -8.05 13.54
CA VAL A 297 3.11 -6.74 14.19
C VAL A 297 4.54 -6.25 14.08
N CYS A 298 4.76 -5.20 13.33
CA CYS A 298 6.09 -4.62 13.10
C CYS A 298 6.33 -3.38 13.99
N PRO A 299 7.60 -3.00 14.22
CA PRO A 299 7.97 -1.88 15.09
C PRO A 299 7.61 -0.47 14.59
N LEU A 300 6.63 -0.31 13.72
CA LEU A 300 5.99 0.97 13.44
C LEU A 300 4.92 1.23 14.50
N ALA A 301 5.33 1.85 15.58
CA ALA A 301 4.50 2.06 16.76
C ALA A 301 3.87 3.44 16.79
N THR A 302 2.77 3.55 17.53
CA THR A 302 2.04 4.79 17.78
C THR A 302 1.64 4.92 19.24
N ASN A 303 1.36 6.14 19.68
CA ASN A 303 0.76 6.42 20.98
C ASN A 303 -0.02 7.74 20.96
N MET A 304 -0.97 7.89 21.89
CA MET A 304 -1.85 9.05 21.94
C MET A 304 -1.14 10.37 22.23
N GLN A 305 -0.05 10.36 23.02
CA GLN A 305 0.69 11.58 23.33
C GLN A 305 1.30 12.16 22.03
N LEU A 306 1.94 11.31 21.22
CA LEU A 306 2.52 11.72 19.93
C LEU A 306 1.48 12.38 19.02
N LEU A 307 0.27 11.81 18.96
CA LEU A 307 -0.82 12.36 18.16
C LEU A 307 -1.31 13.69 18.68
N HIS A 308 -1.50 13.85 20.00
CA HIS A 308 -1.90 15.12 20.61
C HIS A 308 -0.87 16.24 20.41
N GLU A 309 0.40 15.90 20.33
CA GLU A 309 1.50 16.83 20.03
C GLU A 309 1.56 17.22 18.54
N GLY A 310 0.65 16.71 17.71
CA GLY A 310 0.63 16.96 16.27
C GLY A 310 1.70 16.19 15.49
N GLY A 311 2.24 15.13 16.08
CA GLY A 311 3.25 14.28 15.48
C GLY A 311 2.70 13.28 14.43
N PRO A 312 3.60 12.55 13.74
CA PRO A 312 3.22 11.52 12.79
C PRO A 312 2.50 10.35 13.48
N HIS A 313 1.62 9.67 12.76
CA HIS A 313 0.87 8.55 13.34
C HIS A 313 1.77 7.39 13.74
N PHE A 314 2.73 7.04 12.90
CA PHE A 314 3.69 5.97 13.15
C PHE A 314 5.12 6.47 13.21
N MET A 315 5.90 5.86 14.09
CA MET A 315 7.36 5.98 14.16
C MET A 315 7.98 4.59 14.28
N TRP A 316 9.12 4.39 13.62
CA TRP A 316 9.87 3.16 13.75
C TRP A 316 10.67 3.16 15.06
N ASP A 317 10.40 2.18 15.90
CA ASP A 317 11.12 1.94 17.15
C ASP A 317 11.90 0.63 17.07
N SER A 318 13.20 0.70 16.73
CA SER A 318 14.06 -0.47 16.59
C SER A 318 14.28 -1.25 17.90
N THR A 319 13.85 -0.72 19.03
CA THR A 319 13.91 -1.45 20.31
C THR A 319 12.76 -2.43 20.51
N LEU A 320 11.68 -2.27 19.75
CA LEU A 320 10.54 -3.17 19.78
C LEU A 320 10.81 -4.43 18.92
N PRO A 321 10.38 -5.60 19.40
CA PRO A 321 10.43 -6.81 18.60
C PRO A 321 9.26 -6.89 17.61
N THR A 322 9.41 -7.66 16.55
CA THR A 322 8.26 -8.11 15.78
C THR A 322 7.56 -9.28 16.47
N TRP A 323 6.28 -9.41 16.18
CA TRP A 323 5.47 -10.50 16.66
C TRP A 323 4.67 -11.14 15.52
N LEU A 324 4.72 -12.47 15.47
CA LEU A 324 3.86 -13.27 14.62
C LEU A 324 2.80 -13.93 15.51
N GLY A 325 1.53 -13.60 15.29
CA GLY A 325 0.39 -14.20 15.98
C GLY A 325 -0.27 -15.27 15.13
N VAL A 326 -0.66 -16.39 15.73
CA VAL A 326 -1.39 -17.47 15.06
C VAL A 326 -2.60 -17.81 15.91
N MET A 327 -3.81 -17.71 15.33
CA MET A 327 -5.06 -18.12 15.96
C MET A 327 -5.85 -19.06 15.04
N HIS A 328 -6.74 -19.88 15.60
CA HIS A 328 -7.66 -20.67 14.78
C HIS A 328 -8.64 -19.79 14.03
N ARG A 329 -8.83 -20.08 12.73
CA ARG A 329 -9.89 -19.50 11.91
C ARG A 329 -11.24 -19.98 12.44
N GLY A 330 -12.16 -19.05 12.68
CA GLY A 330 -13.44 -19.37 13.35
C GLY A 330 -13.38 -19.42 14.87
N GLY A 331 -12.19 -19.25 15.50
CA GLY A 331 -12.03 -19.19 16.95
C GLY A 331 -12.38 -17.82 17.55
N ASP A 332 -12.42 -17.73 18.88
CA ASP A 332 -12.73 -16.49 19.61
C ASP A 332 -11.50 -15.62 19.93
N GLY A 333 -10.32 -16.01 19.45
CA GLY A 333 -9.07 -15.30 19.63
C GLY A 333 -8.34 -15.59 20.94
N ARG A 334 -8.97 -16.32 21.90
CA ARG A 334 -8.32 -16.67 23.19
C ARG A 334 -7.17 -17.67 23.03
N ASP A 335 -7.13 -18.39 21.94
CA ASP A 335 -6.12 -19.39 21.60
C ASP A 335 -4.92 -18.80 20.85
N ILE A 336 -4.90 -17.49 20.60
CA ILE A 336 -3.80 -16.85 19.83
C ILE A 336 -2.45 -17.09 20.51
N ARG A 337 -1.51 -17.59 19.72
CA ARG A 337 -0.12 -17.78 20.15
C ARG A 337 0.77 -16.74 19.47
N TRP A 338 1.57 -16.07 20.27
CA TRP A 338 2.52 -15.05 19.80
C TRP A 338 3.94 -15.60 19.80
N PHE A 339 4.62 -15.39 18.67
CA PHE A 339 6.01 -15.78 18.44
C PHE A 339 6.84 -14.51 18.21
N LYS A 340 7.89 -14.34 19.02
CA LYS A 340 8.74 -13.16 19.00
C LYS A 340 9.86 -13.32 17.97
N GLY A 341 10.23 -12.24 17.29
CA GLY A 341 11.38 -12.16 16.37
C GLY A 341 12.14 -10.85 16.48
N PRO A 342 13.22 -10.71 15.71
CA PRO A 342 13.96 -9.46 15.62
C PRO A 342 13.11 -8.34 15.02
N GLY A 343 13.55 -7.08 15.17
CA GLY A 343 12.93 -5.93 14.54
C GLY A 343 13.00 -6.02 13.01
N TYR A 344 11.96 -6.55 12.40
CA TYR A 344 11.82 -6.78 10.98
C TYR A 344 10.58 -6.08 10.47
N MET A 345 10.60 -5.55 9.26
CA MET A 345 9.39 -5.02 8.65
C MET A 345 8.98 -5.87 7.46
N CYS A 346 7.78 -6.43 7.50
CA CYS A 346 7.15 -7.06 6.37
C CYS A 346 5.93 -6.26 5.95
N THR A 347 5.69 -6.17 4.66
CA THR A 347 4.62 -5.37 4.11
C THR A 347 3.53 -6.21 3.43
N HIS A 348 3.86 -7.10 2.51
CA HIS A 348 2.84 -7.83 1.75
C HIS A 348 3.01 -9.33 1.84
N THR A 349 1.88 -10.02 1.97
CA THR A 349 1.81 -11.47 1.92
C THR A 349 1.90 -11.95 0.48
N MET A 350 2.89 -12.81 0.19
CA MET A 350 2.92 -13.58 -1.04
C MET A 350 2.00 -14.79 -0.94
N GLY A 351 2.09 -15.57 0.14
CA GLY A 351 1.18 -16.68 0.39
C GLY A 351 1.33 -17.25 1.79
N ALA A 352 0.28 -17.92 2.29
CA ALA A 352 0.28 -18.54 3.59
C ALA A 352 -0.50 -19.87 3.57
N TRP A 353 0.08 -20.91 4.16
CA TRP A 353 -0.55 -22.24 4.24
C TRP A 353 -0.09 -23.01 5.48
N ASN A 354 -0.73 -24.13 5.72
CA ASN A 354 -0.30 -25.07 6.75
C ASN A 354 -0.16 -26.49 6.21
N GLU A 355 0.85 -27.20 6.73
CA GLU A 355 1.03 -28.63 6.54
C GLU A 355 0.96 -29.30 7.91
N GLY A 356 -0.18 -29.89 8.22
CA GLY A 356 -0.47 -30.34 9.57
C GLY A 356 -0.42 -29.17 10.57
N ASP A 357 0.46 -29.29 11.58
CA ASP A 357 0.68 -28.26 12.61
C ASP A 357 1.79 -27.26 12.25
N ARG A 358 2.40 -27.38 11.08
CA ARG A 358 3.38 -26.41 10.59
C ARG A 358 2.68 -25.33 9.77
N ILE A 359 2.99 -24.09 10.10
CA ILE A 359 2.56 -22.89 9.37
C ILE A 359 3.74 -22.40 8.55
N TYR A 360 3.45 -22.03 7.31
CA TYR A 360 4.35 -21.34 6.39
C TYR A 360 3.69 -20.05 5.95
N TRP A 361 4.46 -18.98 5.94
CA TRP A 361 4.00 -17.66 5.51
C TRP A 361 5.11 -16.93 4.77
N ASP A 362 4.89 -16.68 3.50
CA ASP A 362 5.83 -15.94 2.64
C ASP A 362 5.39 -14.49 2.53
N MET A 363 6.32 -13.57 2.79
CA MET A 363 6.10 -12.13 2.74
C MET A 363 7.31 -11.42 2.11
N ASP A 364 7.09 -10.22 1.55
CA ASP A 364 8.23 -9.32 1.35
C ASP A 364 8.60 -8.62 2.67
N GLY A 365 9.90 -8.45 2.92
CA GLY A 365 10.34 -7.85 4.18
C GLY A 365 11.81 -7.43 4.18
N GLY A 366 12.12 -6.45 5.03
CA GLY A 366 13.45 -5.88 5.25
C GLY A 366 13.90 -5.93 6.71
N ASP A 367 15.19 -5.76 6.95
CA ASP A 367 15.78 -5.75 8.30
C ASP A 367 15.51 -4.45 9.08
N SER A 368 14.80 -3.50 8.48
CA SER A 368 14.44 -2.21 9.07
C SER A 368 13.21 -1.64 8.40
N ASN A 369 12.81 -0.44 8.82
CA ASN A 369 11.69 0.31 8.25
C ASN A 369 11.81 0.44 6.73
N GLN A 370 10.86 -0.13 6.00
CA GLN A 370 10.78 -0.04 4.53
C GLN A 370 10.19 1.30 4.05
N PHE A 371 9.54 2.05 4.95
CA PHE A 371 8.88 3.31 4.65
C PHE A 371 9.71 4.52 5.09
N PRO A 372 10.54 5.11 4.22
CA PRO A 372 11.46 6.18 4.59
C PRO A 372 10.78 7.46 5.10
N PHE A 373 9.48 7.59 4.86
CA PHE A 373 8.66 8.73 5.30
C PHE A 373 8.12 8.59 6.72
N PHE A 374 8.19 7.41 7.35
CA PHE A 374 7.94 7.29 8.79
C PHE A 374 9.25 7.52 9.54
N PRO A 375 9.28 8.47 10.51
CA PRO A 375 10.48 8.78 11.28
C PRO A 375 11.01 7.57 12.05
N GLN A 376 12.31 7.57 12.29
CA GLN A 376 12.96 6.58 13.14
C GLN A 376 13.36 7.22 14.48
N LEU A 377 13.11 6.52 15.59
CA LEU A 377 13.36 7.05 16.93
C LEU A 377 14.83 6.98 17.35
N HIS A 378 15.54 5.92 16.98
CA HIS A 378 16.84 5.61 17.57
C HIS A 378 17.99 5.54 16.58
N GLU A 379 17.70 5.52 15.29
CA GLU A 379 18.69 5.32 14.24
C GLU A 379 18.34 6.15 12.99
N LYS A 380 19.28 6.28 12.09
CA LYS A 380 19.02 6.84 10.76
C LYS A 380 18.48 5.75 9.83
N TRP A 381 17.57 6.14 8.94
CA TRP A 381 17.05 5.23 7.93
C TRP A 381 18.19 4.71 7.01
N ASP A 382 18.23 3.39 6.84
CA ASP A 382 19.23 2.68 6.05
C ASP A 382 18.55 1.95 4.88
N PRO A 383 18.77 2.39 3.63
CA PRO A 383 18.13 1.80 2.46
C PRO A 383 18.54 0.33 2.20
N VAL A 384 19.72 -0.08 2.66
CA VAL A 384 20.20 -1.47 2.49
C VAL A 384 19.45 -2.40 3.42
N LYS A 385 19.27 -2.02 4.68
CA LYS A 385 18.48 -2.77 5.65
C LYS A 385 16.99 -2.75 5.31
N ALA A 386 16.49 -1.65 4.77
CA ALA A 386 15.09 -1.47 4.36
C ALA A 386 14.73 -2.25 3.09
N ALA A 387 15.71 -2.73 2.31
CA ALA A 387 15.44 -3.44 1.07
C ALA A 387 14.61 -4.72 1.32
N GLY A 388 13.42 -4.77 0.72
CA GLY A 388 12.53 -5.92 0.83
C GLY A 388 13.08 -7.15 0.10
N ARG A 389 12.86 -8.32 0.68
CA ARG A 389 13.25 -9.64 0.15
C ARG A 389 12.11 -10.62 0.39
N VAL A 390 12.02 -11.69 -0.39
CA VAL A 390 11.01 -12.73 -0.17
C VAL A 390 11.44 -13.62 1.00
N MET A 391 10.75 -13.47 2.11
CA MET A 391 11.04 -14.14 3.38
C MET A 391 9.96 -15.16 3.72
N ARG A 392 10.37 -16.38 4.06
CA ARG A 392 9.49 -17.42 4.60
C ARG A 392 9.58 -17.48 6.11
N PHE A 393 8.44 -17.30 6.76
CA PHE A 393 8.26 -17.48 8.19
C PHE A 393 7.69 -18.86 8.48
N THR A 394 8.19 -19.50 9.54
CA THR A 394 7.73 -20.84 9.92
C THR A 394 7.49 -20.94 11.41
N VAL A 395 6.38 -21.57 11.80
CA VAL A 395 6.10 -21.98 13.16
C VAL A 395 5.58 -23.41 13.19
N ASN A 396 5.87 -24.13 14.29
CA ASN A 396 5.33 -25.47 14.53
C ASN A 396 4.43 -25.43 15.76
N LEU A 397 3.12 -25.55 15.55
CA LEU A 397 2.12 -25.45 16.61
C LEU A 397 2.12 -26.64 17.56
N SER A 398 2.59 -27.84 17.12
CA SER A 398 2.75 -29.00 18.00
C SER A 398 3.85 -28.80 19.05
N ASN A 399 4.83 -27.93 18.75
CA ASN A 399 5.85 -27.54 19.71
C ASN A 399 5.33 -26.42 20.64
N ARG A 400 4.74 -26.81 21.77
CA ARG A 400 4.21 -25.86 22.76
C ARG A 400 5.28 -24.98 23.42
N ARG A 401 6.58 -25.35 23.33
CA ARG A 401 7.70 -24.58 23.89
C ARG A 401 8.24 -23.54 22.92
N GLN A 402 7.87 -23.60 21.65
CA GLN A 402 8.33 -22.63 20.66
C GLN A 402 7.80 -21.23 21.00
N LYS A 403 8.72 -20.24 21.12
CA LYS A 403 8.43 -18.85 21.43
C LYS A 403 8.87 -17.87 20.33
N THR A 404 9.61 -18.37 19.36
CA THR A 404 10.14 -17.61 18.22
C THR A 404 9.74 -18.29 16.92
N TYR A 405 9.66 -17.54 15.84
CA TYR A 405 9.45 -18.11 14.51
C TYR A 405 10.79 -18.39 13.80
N GLY A 406 10.79 -19.32 12.85
CA GLY A 406 11.89 -19.48 11.89
C GLY A 406 11.74 -18.48 10.74
N ILE A 407 12.86 -18.05 10.16
CA ILE A 407 12.88 -17.12 9.02
C ILE A 407 13.94 -17.56 8.00
N GLU A 408 13.59 -17.52 6.72
CA GLU A 408 14.45 -17.90 5.59
C GLU A 408 14.29 -16.87 4.46
N ASN A 409 15.39 -16.34 3.92
CA ASN A 409 15.38 -15.61 2.67
C ASN A 409 15.34 -16.61 1.50
N LEU A 410 14.21 -16.63 0.76
CA LEU A 410 13.99 -17.64 -0.27
C LEU A 410 14.82 -17.40 -1.54
N TYR A 411 15.13 -16.14 -1.85
CA TYR A 411 15.80 -15.74 -3.09
C TYR A 411 16.88 -14.69 -2.82
N PRO A 412 18.04 -15.10 -2.26
CA PRO A 412 19.16 -14.19 -2.04
C PRO A 412 19.56 -13.46 -3.32
N GLY A 413 19.73 -12.13 -3.23
CA GLY A 413 20.09 -11.28 -4.39
C GLY A 413 18.90 -10.73 -5.17
N VAL A 414 17.66 -11.10 -4.85
CA VAL A 414 16.46 -10.45 -5.39
C VAL A 414 15.81 -9.58 -4.31
N SER A 415 15.63 -8.30 -4.63
CA SER A 415 14.94 -7.36 -3.75
C SER A 415 13.74 -6.73 -4.46
N GLY A 416 12.74 -6.37 -3.67
CA GLY A 416 11.51 -5.76 -4.19
C GLY A 416 10.43 -5.65 -3.12
N ALA A 417 9.23 -5.32 -3.55
CA ALA A 417 8.04 -5.17 -2.72
C ALA A 417 6.78 -5.55 -3.52
N LEU A 418 5.61 -5.42 -2.90
CA LEU A 418 4.32 -5.73 -3.51
C LEU A 418 4.26 -7.20 -3.97
N SER A 419 4.60 -8.10 -3.04
CA SER A 419 4.58 -9.53 -3.29
C SER A 419 3.15 -10.06 -3.47
N ARG A 420 2.96 -10.93 -4.44
CA ARG A 420 1.67 -11.54 -4.80
C ARG A 420 1.82 -13.00 -5.20
N GLN A 421 0.69 -13.67 -5.29
CA GLN A 421 0.53 -15.00 -5.88
C GLN A 421 -0.66 -15.01 -6.84
N ASP A 422 -0.95 -16.15 -7.43
CA ASP A 422 -2.22 -16.42 -8.07
C ASP A 422 -3.31 -16.47 -7.00
N ASP A 423 -4.28 -15.57 -7.07
CA ASP A 423 -5.34 -15.42 -6.05
C ASP A 423 -6.18 -16.70 -5.88
N ARG A 424 -6.19 -17.59 -6.87
CA ARG A 424 -6.82 -18.93 -6.79
C ARG A 424 -6.13 -19.88 -5.81
N TYR A 425 -4.93 -19.53 -5.33
CA TYR A 425 -4.13 -20.32 -4.38
C TYR A 425 -3.98 -19.65 -3.01
N HIS A 426 -4.79 -18.65 -2.70
CA HIS A 426 -4.84 -18.15 -1.33
C HIS A 426 -5.18 -19.27 -0.36
N THR A 427 -4.61 -19.24 0.84
CA THR A 427 -4.87 -20.17 1.95
C THR A 427 -4.32 -21.59 1.80
N VAL A 428 -3.83 -21.97 0.62
CA VAL A 428 -3.32 -23.31 0.31
C VAL A 428 -1.86 -23.26 -0.17
N PRO A 429 -1.13 -24.39 -0.20
CA PRO A 429 0.20 -24.44 -0.80
C PRO A 429 0.18 -23.96 -2.24
N TYR A 430 1.20 -23.20 -2.63
CA TYR A 430 1.35 -22.63 -3.96
C TYR A 430 2.78 -22.80 -4.47
N ARG A 431 2.97 -22.68 -5.77
CA ARG A 431 4.26 -22.85 -6.44
C ARG A 431 4.83 -21.54 -6.96
N TYR A 432 3.99 -20.65 -7.49
CA TYR A 432 4.46 -19.44 -8.15
C TYR A 432 4.12 -18.17 -7.36
N GLY A 433 5.15 -17.36 -7.10
CA GLY A 433 5.01 -16.04 -6.49
C GLY A 433 5.50 -14.95 -7.44
N TYR A 434 5.03 -13.73 -7.22
CA TYR A 434 5.34 -12.55 -8.04
C TYR A 434 5.80 -11.40 -7.16
N LEU A 435 6.69 -10.54 -7.69
CA LEU A 435 7.24 -9.40 -6.95
C LEU A 435 7.55 -8.26 -7.90
N LEU A 436 7.20 -7.04 -7.54
CA LEU A 436 7.77 -5.87 -8.16
C LEU A 436 9.19 -5.68 -7.62
N SER A 437 10.17 -5.96 -8.47
CA SER A 437 11.59 -5.93 -8.17
C SER A 437 12.28 -4.77 -8.88
N SER A 438 13.50 -4.49 -8.49
CA SER A 438 14.37 -3.55 -9.20
C SER A 438 15.79 -4.06 -9.28
N ASP A 439 16.50 -3.61 -10.31
CA ASP A 439 17.90 -3.89 -10.54
C ASP A 439 18.63 -2.60 -10.93
N ARG A 440 19.86 -2.43 -10.47
CA ARG A 440 20.64 -1.21 -10.73
C ARG A 440 20.93 -1.00 -12.22
N THR A 441 20.98 -2.09 -12.99
CA THR A 441 21.31 -2.06 -14.42
C THR A 441 20.07 -1.84 -15.28
N THR A 442 18.99 -2.56 -14.97
CA THR A 442 17.80 -2.62 -15.82
C THR A 442 16.62 -1.75 -15.34
N GLY A 443 16.65 -1.27 -14.09
CA GLY A 443 15.55 -0.53 -13.49
C GLY A 443 14.49 -1.43 -12.87
N SER A 444 13.23 -1.01 -12.89
CA SER A 444 12.11 -1.81 -12.39
C SER A 444 11.85 -3.02 -13.27
N ARG A 445 11.45 -4.14 -12.64
CA ARG A 445 11.17 -5.40 -13.30
C ARG A 445 10.12 -6.19 -12.54
N TRP A 446 9.37 -7.02 -13.21
CA TRP A 446 8.51 -8.03 -12.61
C TRP A 446 9.29 -9.32 -12.44
N ALA A 447 9.30 -9.88 -11.24
CA ALA A 447 9.88 -11.17 -10.94
C ALA A 447 8.77 -12.21 -10.79
N MET A 448 8.98 -13.39 -11.37
CA MET A 448 8.21 -14.60 -11.14
C MET A 448 9.11 -15.63 -10.49
N PHE A 449 8.72 -16.15 -9.34
CA PHE A 449 9.44 -17.16 -8.59
C PHE A 449 8.79 -18.53 -8.75
N ASP A 450 9.59 -19.55 -9.00
CA ASP A 450 9.17 -20.95 -8.87
C ASP A 450 9.71 -21.52 -7.55
N HIS A 451 8.88 -21.64 -6.54
CA HIS A 451 9.25 -22.12 -5.21
C HIS A 451 9.70 -23.59 -5.20
N ARG A 452 9.31 -24.39 -6.20
CA ARG A 452 9.70 -25.78 -6.32
C ARG A 452 11.16 -25.91 -6.77
N THR A 453 11.57 -25.13 -7.76
CA THR A 453 12.94 -25.14 -8.30
C THR A 453 13.86 -24.11 -7.65
N ARG A 454 13.31 -23.20 -6.86
CA ARG A 454 14.03 -22.05 -6.25
C ARG A 454 14.68 -21.15 -7.31
N THR A 455 14.01 -20.95 -8.43
CA THR A 455 14.45 -20.08 -9.52
C THR A 455 13.58 -18.83 -9.63
N ALA A 456 14.14 -17.78 -10.22
CA ALA A 456 13.43 -16.54 -10.55
C ALA A 456 13.61 -16.21 -12.02
N SER A 457 12.53 -15.81 -12.68
CA SER A 457 12.49 -15.28 -14.04
C SER A 457 12.03 -13.82 -14.00
N PHE A 458 12.41 -13.01 -14.98
CA PHE A 458 12.18 -11.57 -14.95
C PHE A 458 11.68 -11.05 -16.29
N TYR A 459 10.70 -10.15 -16.23
CA TYR A 459 10.42 -9.19 -17.28
C TYR A 459 11.04 -7.84 -16.93
N SER A 460 11.82 -7.26 -17.83
CA SER A 460 12.46 -5.96 -17.62
C SER A 460 12.30 -5.08 -18.88
N PRO A 461 11.55 -3.98 -18.79
CA PRO A 461 11.37 -3.06 -19.93
C PRO A 461 12.55 -2.11 -20.13
N GLY A 462 13.57 -2.17 -19.29
CA GLY A 462 14.71 -1.24 -19.30
C GLY A 462 14.45 0.05 -18.51
N ARG A 463 15.51 0.86 -18.34
CA ARG A 463 15.51 2.06 -17.47
C ARG A 463 14.56 3.17 -17.91
N GLY A 464 14.13 3.20 -19.15
CA GLY A 464 13.19 4.20 -19.67
C GLY A 464 11.74 3.99 -19.25
N THR A 465 11.46 2.92 -18.49
CA THR A 465 10.11 2.54 -18.06
C THR A 465 10.10 2.21 -16.59
N SER A 466 9.11 2.71 -15.86
CA SER A 466 8.80 2.29 -14.50
C SER A 466 7.58 1.38 -14.50
N LEU A 467 7.69 0.22 -13.85
CA LEU A 467 6.60 -0.72 -13.70
C LEU A 467 5.86 -0.47 -12.38
N ALA A 468 4.55 -0.57 -12.41
CA ALA A 468 3.72 -0.67 -11.22
C ALA A 468 3.55 -2.14 -10.78
N GLU A 469 2.80 -2.38 -9.70
CA GLU A 469 2.41 -3.73 -9.29
C GLU A 469 1.73 -4.48 -10.44
N MET A 470 2.00 -5.79 -10.56
CA MET A 470 1.32 -6.69 -11.47
C MET A 470 0.22 -7.49 -10.77
N CYS A 471 -0.78 -7.94 -11.52
CA CYS A 471 -1.66 -9.04 -11.13
C CYS A 471 -1.41 -10.24 -12.05
N PHE A 472 -1.53 -11.43 -11.49
CA PHE A 472 -1.59 -12.65 -12.31
C PHE A 472 -3.00 -12.82 -12.85
N VAL A 473 -3.11 -13.13 -14.13
CA VAL A 473 -4.36 -13.45 -14.83
C VAL A 473 -4.23 -14.86 -15.39
N PRO A 474 -5.03 -15.83 -14.96
CA PRO A 474 -4.97 -17.18 -15.53
C PRO A 474 -5.34 -17.15 -17.01
N ARG A 475 -4.67 -17.96 -17.83
CA ARG A 475 -4.91 -18.03 -19.28
C ARG A 475 -6.38 -18.37 -19.61
N HIS A 476 -6.96 -19.23 -18.80
CA HIS A 476 -8.39 -19.55 -18.77
C HIS A 476 -8.75 -20.08 -17.37
N LYS A 477 -10.02 -20.20 -17.05
CA LYS A 477 -10.53 -20.60 -15.72
C LYS A 477 -9.85 -21.84 -15.12
N GLY A 478 -9.58 -22.86 -15.91
CA GLY A 478 -8.95 -24.11 -15.48
C GLY A 478 -7.45 -24.19 -15.76
N ALA A 479 -6.80 -23.09 -16.11
CA ALA A 479 -5.36 -23.08 -16.38
C ALA A 479 -4.56 -23.53 -15.16
N PRO A 480 -3.46 -24.31 -15.34
CA PRO A 480 -2.56 -24.63 -14.25
C PRO A 480 -2.01 -23.39 -13.56
N GLU A 481 -1.60 -23.53 -12.31
CA GLU A 481 -0.92 -22.47 -11.58
C GLU A 481 0.31 -21.95 -12.35
N GLY A 482 0.45 -20.64 -12.44
CA GLY A 482 1.52 -19.98 -13.17
C GLY A 482 1.35 -19.96 -14.69
N ASP A 483 0.32 -20.58 -15.26
CA ASP A 483 0.00 -20.51 -16.69
C ASP A 483 -1.01 -19.40 -16.95
N GLY A 484 -0.52 -18.27 -17.43
CA GLY A 484 -1.34 -17.08 -17.63
C GLY A 484 -0.54 -15.88 -18.06
N TYR A 485 -0.96 -14.74 -17.56
CA TYR A 485 -0.38 -13.45 -17.91
C TYR A 485 -0.10 -12.64 -16.65
N LEU A 486 0.91 -11.78 -16.72
CA LEU A 486 1.08 -10.66 -15.78
C LEU A 486 0.51 -9.41 -16.44
N ILE A 487 -0.42 -8.76 -15.76
CA ILE A 487 -1.04 -7.51 -16.20
C ILE A 487 -0.66 -6.39 -15.22
N GLY A 488 -0.33 -5.22 -15.74
CA GLY A 488 -0.01 -4.06 -14.91
C GLY A 488 0.31 -2.82 -15.74
N VAL A 489 0.50 -1.69 -15.06
CA VAL A 489 0.76 -0.40 -15.70
C VAL A 489 2.27 -0.16 -15.78
N ALA A 490 2.71 0.33 -16.95
CA ALA A 490 4.07 0.77 -17.24
C ALA A 490 4.07 2.28 -17.52
N SER A 491 4.88 3.03 -16.81
CA SER A 491 5.08 4.47 -17.03
C SER A 491 6.30 4.72 -17.91
N ARG A 492 6.13 5.35 -19.06
CA ARG A 492 7.19 5.69 -20.02
C ARG A 492 7.88 6.99 -19.59
N LEU A 493 9.02 6.88 -18.94
CA LEU A 493 9.72 8.02 -18.34
C LEU A 493 10.22 9.02 -19.37
N SER A 494 10.65 8.55 -20.54
CA SER A 494 11.06 9.39 -21.66
C SER A 494 9.90 10.17 -22.32
N GLU A 495 8.66 9.76 -22.06
CA GLU A 495 7.43 10.36 -22.58
C GLU A 495 6.65 11.10 -21.49
N SER A 496 7.35 11.76 -20.57
CA SER A 496 6.76 12.49 -19.44
C SER A 496 5.90 11.61 -18.50
N GLY A 497 6.20 10.31 -18.46
CA GLY A 497 5.47 9.34 -17.62
C GLY A 497 4.13 8.89 -18.23
N ARG A 498 3.91 9.07 -19.54
CA ARG A 498 2.74 8.48 -20.23
C ARG A 498 2.63 7.00 -19.83
N SER A 499 1.44 6.55 -19.55
CA SER A 499 1.21 5.19 -19.08
C SER A 499 0.78 4.25 -20.20
N ASP A 500 1.13 2.98 -20.05
CA ASP A 500 0.59 1.89 -20.86
C ASP A 500 0.06 0.80 -19.90
N LEU A 501 -1.03 0.14 -20.27
CA LEU A 501 -1.33 -1.17 -19.70
C LEU A 501 -0.57 -2.21 -20.51
N ILE A 502 0.16 -3.10 -19.86
CA ILE A 502 0.91 -4.16 -20.52
C ILE A 502 0.46 -5.54 -20.06
N LEU A 503 0.49 -6.49 -20.99
CA LEU A 503 0.19 -7.90 -20.75
C LEU A 503 1.40 -8.74 -21.16
N VAL A 504 1.99 -9.48 -20.21
CA VAL A 504 3.20 -10.31 -20.43
C VAL A 504 2.84 -11.78 -20.20
N ASP A 505 3.18 -12.66 -21.15
CA ASP A 505 2.95 -14.11 -21.02
C ASP A 505 3.95 -14.70 -19.99
N THR A 506 3.44 -15.40 -18.97
CA THR A 506 4.27 -16.03 -17.93
C THR A 506 5.16 -17.15 -18.44
N ARG A 507 4.87 -17.72 -19.59
CA ARG A 507 5.70 -18.75 -20.24
C ARG A 507 6.96 -18.16 -20.88
N HIS A 508 6.94 -16.86 -21.22
CA HIS A 508 7.95 -16.16 -22.00
C HIS A 508 8.17 -14.72 -21.48
N LEU A 509 8.47 -14.57 -20.17
CA LEU A 509 8.63 -13.24 -19.55
C LEU A 509 9.70 -12.38 -20.23
N ASP A 510 10.76 -12.99 -20.74
CA ASP A 510 11.86 -12.35 -21.44
C ASP A 510 11.52 -11.87 -22.86
N ALA A 511 10.45 -12.38 -23.44
CA ALA A 511 9.97 -11.94 -24.76
C ALA A 511 9.28 -10.56 -24.71
N GLY A 512 8.93 -10.07 -23.52
CA GLY A 512 8.24 -8.80 -23.33
C GLY A 512 6.72 -8.89 -23.46
N PRO A 513 6.02 -7.74 -23.57
CA PRO A 513 4.57 -7.70 -23.65
C PRO A 513 4.06 -8.35 -24.94
N ILE A 514 3.03 -9.17 -24.83
CA ILE A 514 2.25 -9.65 -25.98
C ILE A 514 1.26 -8.59 -26.47
N ALA A 515 0.82 -7.72 -25.55
CA ALA A 515 -0.02 -6.57 -25.87
C ALA A 515 0.35 -5.37 -25.00
N THR A 516 0.25 -4.19 -25.61
CA THR A 516 0.45 -2.89 -24.96
C THR A 516 -0.72 -1.99 -25.31
N VAL A 517 -1.52 -1.62 -24.29
CA VAL A 517 -2.61 -0.64 -24.44
C VAL A 517 -2.06 0.75 -24.16
N LYS A 518 -2.00 1.58 -25.16
CA LYS A 518 -1.41 2.92 -25.09
C LYS A 518 -2.40 3.93 -24.52
N MET A 519 -2.08 4.50 -23.38
CA MET A 519 -2.89 5.58 -22.80
C MET A 519 -2.43 6.91 -23.37
N PRO A 520 -3.36 7.84 -23.71
CA PRO A 520 -3.01 9.14 -24.27
C PRO A 520 -2.41 10.10 -23.23
N TYR A 521 -2.35 9.71 -21.95
CA TYR A 521 -1.83 10.50 -20.85
C TYR A 521 -1.24 9.61 -19.76
N ARG A 522 -0.70 10.22 -18.73
CA ARG A 522 -0.25 9.53 -17.53
C ARG A 522 -1.46 9.13 -16.68
N VAL A 523 -1.71 7.85 -16.53
CA VAL A 523 -2.60 7.33 -15.51
C VAL A 523 -1.97 7.61 -14.15
N HIS A 524 -2.76 8.03 -13.18
CA HIS A 524 -2.27 8.33 -11.84
C HIS A 524 -1.46 7.16 -11.25
N GLY A 525 -0.39 7.48 -10.52
CA GLY A 525 0.40 6.50 -9.79
C GLY A 525 -0.47 5.77 -8.75
N GLN A 526 -0.70 4.49 -8.98
CA GLN A 526 -1.61 3.66 -8.19
C GLN A 526 -0.82 2.59 -7.46
N ILE A 527 -1.31 2.22 -6.26
CA ILE A 527 -0.60 1.29 -5.38
C ILE A 527 -0.91 -0.14 -5.80
N HIS A 528 -2.14 -0.58 -5.56
CA HIS A 528 -2.54 -1.97 -5.80
C HIS A 528 -3.60 -2.09 -6.90
N GLY A 529 -3.66 -3.29 -7.49
CA GLY A 529 -4.64 -3.66 -8.48
C GLY A 529 -5.32 -4.99 -8.16
N PHE A 530 -6.40 -5.28 -8.90
CA PHE A 530 -7.15 -6.51 -8.80
C PHE A 530 -7.75 -6.87 -10.16
N TRP A 531 -7.65 -8.15 -10.55
CA TRP A 531 -8.28 -8.67 -11.75
C TRP A 531 -9.60 -9.35 -11.40
N VAL A 532 -10.64 -9.04 -12.16
CA VAL A 532 -11.95 -9.71 -12.05
C VAL A 532 -12.29 -10.30 -13.41
N PRO A 533 -12.44 -11.64 -13.52
CA PRO A 533 -12.91 -12.27 -14.74
C PRO A 533 -14.30 -11.79 -15.14
N GLY A 534 -14.57 -11.69 -16.46
CA GLY A 534 -15.84 -11.19 -16.97
C GLY A 534 -17.05 -11.99 -16.48
N GLU A 535 -16.90 -13.30 -16.30
CA GLU A 535 -17.94 -14.19 -15.78
C GLU A 535 -18.33 -13.97 -14.30
N GLU A 536 -17.49 -13.26 -13.52
CA GLU A 536 -17.77 -12.92 -12.14
C GLU A 536 -18.43 -11.54 -11.97
N LEU A 537 -18.43 -10.75 -13.05
CA LEU A 537 -19.02 -9.42 -13.04
C LEU A 537 -20.54 -9.50 -13.05
N PRO A 538 -21.26 -8.51 -12.48
CA PRO A 538 -22.71 -8.45 -12.62
C PRO A 538 -23.10 -8.27 -14.07
N ALA A 539 -24.25 -8.85 -14.44
CA ALA A 539 -24.82 -8.78 -15.79
C ALA A 539 -25.28 -7.35 -16.15
#